data_e04d4378fe5ee84cadb21d371336dcb4
#
_entry.id   e04d4378fe5ee84cadb21d371336dcb4
#
_cell.length_a   1.000
_cell.length_b   1.000
_cell.length_c   1.000
_cell.angle_alpha   90.00
_cell.angle_beta   90.00
_cell.angle_gamma   90.00
#
_symmetry.space_group_name_H-M   'P 1'
#
loop_
_entity.id
_entity.type
_entity.pdbx_description
1 polymer ?
#
loop_
_entity_poly.entity_id
_entity_poly.type
_entity_poly.pdbx_seq_one_letter_code
_entity_poly.pdbx_strand_id
1 'polypeptide(L)'
;TGLTNGSAYTFKVAAKNAAGTGDAGTSSAFTPRRAPDAPTTVLSVVDNTGGVDVSWTAPTNTGGNAISDYTLQSCVVDVCTTFTRTATTATSVKVTGLVKGTAYTFQVAAVNAAGAGVYSAKSSPAVVPRAVPGTPLNFLVSADDKQANLSWDAPATNGDAISDYVVKSCRGATCTEFVHEP
;
A
#
# COMPACT_ATOMS: atom_id res chain seq x y z
N THR A 1 2.58 8.95 36.72
CA THR A 1 1.61 9.46 35.78
C THR A 1 1.85 10.93 35.49
N GLY A 2 1.46 11.46 34.31
CA GLY A 2 1.61 12.88 33.94
C GLY A 2 2.92 13.23 33.26
N LEU A 3 3.78 12.23 32.90
CA LEU A 3 4.99 12.45 32.13
C LEU A 3 4.67 12.59 30.63
N THR A 4 5.45 13.43 29.93
CA THR A 4 5.35 13.62 28.49
C THR A 4 6.29 12.63 27.77
N ASN A 5 5.78 11.88 26.79
CA ASN A 5 6.61 11.02 25.97
C ASN A 5 7.62 11.85 25.15
N GLY A 6 8.85 11.34 25.03
CA GLY A 6 9.95 12.02 24.34
C GLY A 6 10.72 13.05 25.20
N SER A 7 10.24 13.36 26.39
CA SER A 7 10.94 14.23 27.35
C SER A 7 11.77 13.41 28.33
N ALA A 8 13.01 13.82 28.54
CA ALA A 8 13.91 13.16 29.54
C ALA A 8 13.58 13.61 30.96
N TYR A 9 13.48 12.67 31.88
CA TYR A 9 13.23 12.90 33.29
C TYR A 9 14.33 12.23 34.15
N THR A 10 14.65 12.84 35.26
CA THR A 10 15.35 12.21 36.38
C THR A 10 14.46 12.24 37.63
N PHE A 11 14.60 11.25 38.48
CA PHE A 11 13.83 11.14 39.71
C PHE A 11 14.72 11.30 40.89
N LYS A 12 14.21 11.97 41.94
CA LYS A 12 14.88 12.07 43.23
C LYS A 12 14.02 11.41 44.29
N VAL A 13 14.62 10.56 45.10
CA VAL A 13 13.98 9.93 46.25
C VAL A 13 14.80 10.17 47.52
N ALA A 14 14.13 10.63 48.56
CA ALA A 14 14.72 10.78 49.88
C ALA A 14 13.88 10.04 50.93
N ALA A 15 14.53 9.43 51.91
CA ALA A 15 13.87 8.83 53.06
C ALA A 15 13.53 9.91 54.09
N LYS A 16 12.36 9.75 54.76
CA LYS A 16 11.92 10.65 55.89
C LYS A 16 11.60 9.83 57.11
N ASN A 17 12.01 10.32 58.30
CA ASN A 17 11.65 9.82 59.57
C ASN A 17 11.20 10.95 60.52
N ALA A 18 11.03 10.68 61.81
CA ALA A 18 10.61 11.69 62.81
C ALA A 18 11.63 12.82 63.03
N ALA A 19 12.93 12.57 62.72
CA ALA A 19 14.02 13.55 62.85
C ALA A 19 14.14 14.46 61.60
N GLY A 20 13.58 14.08 60.44
CA GLY A 20 13.65 14.90 59.24
C GLY A 20 13.75 14.07 57.97
N THR A 21 14.03 14.77 56.86
CA THR A 21 14.27 14.16 55.53
C THR A 21 15.76 14.10 55.26
N GLY A 22 16.27 12.92 54.90
CA GLY A 22 17.65 12.70 54.53
C GLY A 22 17.97 13.16 53.11
N ASP A 23 19.22 12.96 52.67
CA ASP A 23 19.69 13.32 51.33
C ASP A 23 18.96 12.50 50.26
N ALA A 24 18.72 13.14 49.12
CA ALA A 24 18.04 12.51 48.01
C ALA A 24 18.98 11.79 47.06
N GLY A 25 18.73 10.52 46.78
CA GLY A 25 19.31 9.79 45.66
C GLY A 25 18.68 10.26 44.33
N THR A 26 19.50 10.41 43.29
CA THR A 26 19.02 10.82 41.93
C THR A 26 19.19 9.67 40.94
N SER A 27 18.17 9.39 40.16
CA SER A 27 18.21 8.36 39.09
C SER A 27 19.03 8.82 37.89
N SER A 28 19.45 7.88 37.05
CA SER A 28 19.79 8.18 35.64
C SER A 28 18.58 8.76 34.90
N ALA A 29 18.87 9.45 33.78
CA ALA A 29 17.81 9.97 32.91
C ALA A 29 16.98 8.83 32.27
N PHE A 30 15.68 9.01 32.23
CA PHE A 30 14.69 8.11 31.60
C PHE A 30 13.77 8.92 30.70
N THR A 31 13.49 8.40 29.50
CA THR A 31 12.58 9.03 28.53
C THR A 31 11.38 8.13 28.30
N PRO A 32 10.17 8.52 28.75
CA PRO A 32 8.95 7.77 28.46
C PRO A 32 8.69 7.71 26.95
N ARG A 33 8.19 6.58 26.48
CA ARG A 33 7.90 6.36 25.06
C ARG A 33 6.75 5.38 24.88
N ARG A 34 6.05 5.48 23.77
CA ARG A 34 5.00 4.55 23.33
C ARG A 34 5.06 4.36 21.82
N ALA A 35 4.29 3.42 21.29
CA ALA A 35 4.08 3.28 19.85
C ALA A 35 3.44 4.56 19.26
N PRO A 36 3.65 4.85 17.94
CA PRO A 36 3.07 6.01 17.27
C PRO A 36 1.54 5.95 17.21
N ASP A 37 0.92 7.11 16.98
CA ASP A 37 -0.49 7.16 16.58
C ASP A 37 -0.66 6.65 15.15
N ALA A 38 -1.91 6.43 14.71
CA ALA A 38 -2.21 5.97 13.37
C ALA A 38 -1.80 7.01 12.30
N PRO A 39 -1.24 6.58 11.17
CA PRO A 39 -1.18 7.40 9.96
C PRO A 39 -2.55 7.88 9.52
N THR A 40 -2.61 8.98 8.78
CA THR A 40 -3.85 9.56 8.26
C THR A 40 -3.84 9.64 6.73
N THR A 41 -4.97 9.95 6.12
CA THR A 41 -5.10 10.20 4.66
C THR A 41 -4.47 9.08 3.84
N VAL A 42 -4.95 7.82 4.02
CA VAL A 42 -4.49 6.70 3.19
C VAL A 42 -5.20 6.76 1.85
N LEU A 43 -4.43 6.98 0.79
CA LEU A 43 -4.88 7.04 -0.60
C LEU A 43 -4.36 5.83 -1.37
N SER A 44 -5.15 5.35 -2.33
CA SER A 44 -4.77 4.25 -3.21
C SER A 44 -5.20 4.55 -4.64
N VAL A 45 -4.28 4.33 -5.60
CA VAL A 45 -4.50 4.59 -7.04
C VAL A 45 -3.98 3.41 -7.84
N VAL A 46 -4.79 2.88 -8.78
CA VAL A 46 -4.35 1.83 -9.70
C VAL A 46 -3.36 2.38 -10.72
N ASP A 47 -2.34 1.61 -11.06
CA ASP A 47 -1.29 2.00 -12.00
C ASP A 47 -1.50 1.46 -13.43
N ASN A 48 -2.61 0.74 -13.69
CA ASN A 48 -2.96 0.07 -14.95
C ASN A 48 -1.95 -1.02 -15.41
N THR A 49 -1.01 -1.41 -14.56
CA THR A 49 -0.08 -2.54 -14.78
C THR A 49 -0.39 -3.74 -13.88
N GLY A 50 -1.44 -3.61 -13.06
CA GLY A 50 -1.88 -4.59 -12.07
C GLY A 50 -1.41 -4.30 -10.66
N GLY A 51 -0.72 -3.17 -10.45
CA GLY A 51 -0.31 -2.65 -9.15
C GLY A 51 -1.23 -1.55 -8.63
N VAL A 52 -0.98 -1.16 -7.38
CA VAL A 52 -1.64 -0.04 -6.70
C VAL A 52 -0.59 0.80 -6.00
N ASP A 53 -0.56 2.08 -6.30
CA ASP A 53 0.25 3.05 -5.57
C ASP A 53 -0.53 3.49 -4.32
N VAL A 54 0.04 3.22 -3.14
CA VAL A 54 -0.55 3.58 -1.84
C VAL A 54 0.30 4.65 -1.18
N SER A 55 -0.32 5.70 -0.69
CA SER A 55 0.33 6.80 0.04
C SER A 55 -0.45 7.18 1.29
N TRP A 56 0.22 7.78 2.27
CA TRP A 56 -0.37 8.18 3.53
C TRP A 56 0.34 9.39 4.14
N THR A 57 -0.31 10.02 5.11
CA THR A 57 0.31 11.05 5.92
C THR A 57 0.83 10.45 7.23
N ALA A 58 2.10 10.72 7.54
CA ALA A 58 2.71 10.29 8.79
C ALA A 58 1.94 10.83 10.02
N PRO A 59 1.87 10.07 11.13
CA PRO A 59 1.26 10.58 12.35
C PRO A 59 2.08 11.74 12.92
N THR A 60 1.40 12.77 13.44
CA THR A 60 2.05 13.91 14.11
C THR A 60 2.62 13.51 15.47
N ASN A 61 1.97 12.56 16.17
CA ASN A 61 2.43 12.04 17.43
C ASN A 61 3.17 10.70 17.22
N THR A 62 4.47 10.75 17.29
CA THR A 62 5.35 9.59 17.12
C THR A 62 5.56 8.77 18.39
N GLY A 63 4.92 9.14 19.51
CA GLY A 63 5.05 8.45 20.80
C GLY A 63 6.37 8.69 21.52
N GLY A 64 7.13 9.72 21.14
CA GLY A 64 8.40 10.09 21.77
C GLY A 64 9.65 9.41 21.18
N ASN A 65 9.50 8.68 20.06
CA ASN A 65 10.60 8.16 19.24
C ASN A 65 10.35 8.45 17.78
N ALA A 66 11.40 8.58 16.98
CA ALA A 66 11.28 8.67 15.54
C ALA A 66 10.62 7.41 14.95
N ILE A 67 9.83 7.58 13.91
CA ILE A 67 9.28 6.47 13.11
C ILE A 67 10.46 5.80 12.38
N SER A 68 10.54 4.49 12.46
CA SER A 68 11.55 3.67 11.80
C SER A 68 11.00 2.87 10.61
N ASP A 69 9.68 2.62 10.57
CA ASP A 69 9.02 1.87 9.51
C ASP A 69 7.51 2.13 9.50
N TYR A 70 6.85 1.60 8.46
CA TYR A 70 5.40 1.48 8.36
C TYR A 70 5.02 0.06 7.98
N THR A 71 4.01 -0.52 8.63
CA THR A 71 3.39 -1.78 8.24
C THR A 71 2.15 -1.50 7.42
N LEU A 72 2.06 -2.07 6.21
CA LEU A 72 0.93 -1.94 5.29
C LEU A 72 0.14 -3.24 5.23
N GLN A 73 -1.18 -3.14 5.21
CA GLN A 73 -2.09 -4.25 4.92
C GLN A 73 -2.97 -3.93 3.72
N SER A 74 -3.14 -4.92 2.84
CA SER A 74 -4.19 -4.94 1.83
C SER A 74 -5.37 -5.76 2.34
N CYS A 75 -6.59 -5.24 2.19
CA CYS A 75 -7.79 -5.87 2.69
C CYS A 75 -8.81 -6.11 1.58
N VAL A 76 -9.35 -7.33 1.51
CA VAL A 76 -10.53 -7.67 0.71
C VAL A 76 -11.70 -7.79 1.70
N VAL A 77 -12.65 -6.87 1.63
CA VAL A 77 -13.71 -6.70 2.64
C VAL A 77 -13.07 -6.51 4.03
N ASP A 78 -13.13 -7.52 4.91
CA ASP A 78 -12.58 -7.45 6.28
C ASP A 78 -11.37 -8.36 6.50
N VAL A 79 -10.96 -9.13 5.49
CA VAL A 79 -9.77 -9.97 5.55
C VAL A 79 -8.56 -9.17 5.10
N CYS A 80 -7.64 -8.92 6.02
CA CYS A 80 -6.43 -8.12 5.77
C CYS A 80 -5.17 -9.00 5.77
N THR A 81 -4.31 -8.78 4.78
CA THR A 81 -3.01 -9.46 4.65
C THR A 81 -1.89 -8.42 4.68
N THR A 82 -0.86 -8.69 5.48
CA THR A 82 0.30 -7.79 5.57
C THR A 82 1.14 -7.88 4.30
N PHE A 83 1.43 -6.72 3.72
CA PHE A 83 2.34 -6.59 2.58
C PHE A 83 3.79 -6.55 3.09
N THR A 84 4.57 -7.55 2.70
CA THR A 84 5.98 -7.66 3.10
C THR A 84 6.85 -6.76 2.22
N ARG A 85 7.65 -5.89 2.85
CA ARG A 85 8.61 -5.00 2.20
C ARG A 85 9.83 -4.76 3.10
N THR A 86 10.89 -4.22 2.55
CA THR A 86 12.03 -3.72 3.34
C THR A 86 11.59 -2.52 4.18
N ALA A 87 12.02 -2.47 5.44
CA ALA A 87 11.73 -1.37 6.36
C ALA A 87 12.18 -0.02 5.79
N THR A 88 11.31 0.99 5.86
CA THR A 88 11.57 2.33 5.36
C THR A 88 10.62 3.36 5.98
N THR A 89 11.09 4.60 6.08
CA THR A 89 10.27 5.75 6.53
C THR A 89 9.51 6.43 5.39
N ALA A 90 9.58 5.91 4.16
CA ALA A 90 8.79 6.41 3.03
C ALA A 90 7.29 6.30 3.32
N THR A 91 6.54 7.32 2.93
CA THR A 91 5.09 7.43 3.13
C THR A 91 4.29 7.06 1.87
N SER A 92 4.91 6.29 0.99
CA SER A 92 4.28 5.70 -0.18
C SER A 92 4.94 4.39 -0.56
N VAL A 93 4.18 3.52 -1.24
CA VAL A 93 4.68 2.24 -1.75
C VAL A 93 3.81 1.76 -2.90
N LYS A 94 4.44 1.12 -3.90
CA LYS A 94 3.74 0.36 -4.92
C LYS A 94 3.47 -1.06 -4.41
N VAL A 95 2.20 -1.44 -4.32
CA VAL A 95 1.75 -2.79 -3.97
C VAL A 95 1.54 -3.58 -5.24
N THR A 96 2.22 -4.70 -5.37
CA THR A 96 2.15 -5.62 -6.52
C THR A 96 1.70 -7.01 -6.07
N GLY A 97 1.41 -7.90 -7.02
CA GLY A 97 0.97 -9.28 -6.71
C GLY A 97 -0.50 -9.38 -6.28
N LEU A 98 -1.28 -8.30 -6.43
CA LEU A 98 -2.72 -8.30 -6.15
C LEU A 98 -3.48 -9.06 -7.25
N VAL A 99 -4.59 -9.69 -6.87
CA VAL A 99 -5.50 -10.35 -7.82
C VAL A 99 -6.26 -9.29 -8.59
N LYS A 100 -6.05 -9.22 -9.90
CA LYS A 100 -6.74 -8.29 -10.78
C LYS A 100 -8.25 -8.57 -10.79
N GLY A 101 -9.06 -7.52 -10.84
CA GLY A 101 -10.53 -7.62 -10.77
C GLY A 101 -11.09 -7.74 -9.34
N THR A 102 -10.25 -7.82 -8.31
CA THR A 102 -10.67 -7.87 -6.90
C THR A 102 -10.55 -6.49 -6.28
N ALA A 103 -11.58 -6.07 -5.54
CA ALA A 103 -11.58 -4.78 -4.84
C ALA A 103 -10.75 -4.84 -3.55
N TYR A 104 -9.81 -3.91 -3.40
CA TYR A 104 -8.94 -3.77 -2.24
C TYR A 104 -9.10 -2.42 -1.55
N THR A 105 -8.97 -2.44 -0.24
CA THR A 105 -8.69 -1.27 0.59
C THR A 105 -7.35 -1.48 1.31
N PHE A 106 -6.74 -0.40 1.80
CA PHE A 106 -5.43 -0.44 2.45
C PHE A 106 -5.48 0.26 3.78
N GLN A 107 -4.71 -0.23 4.75
CA GLN A 107 -4.49 0.41 6.04
C GLN A 107 -3.02 0.34 6.43
N VAL A 108 -2.55 1.32 7.19
CA VAL A 108 -1.13 1.51 7.51
C VAL A 108 -0.96 1.75 9.01
N ALA A 109 0.05 1.13 9.61
CA ALA A 109 0.50 1.42 10.97
C ALA A 109 1.93 1.95 10.95
N ALA A 110 2.23 2.98 11.72
CA ALA A 110 3.59 3.48 11.92
C ALA A 110 4.31 2.66 12.99
N VAL A 111 5.61 2.46 12.84
CA VAL A 111 6.46 1.68 13.75
C VAL A 111 7.59 2.56 14.26
N ASN A 112 7.86 2.48 15.56
CA ASN A 112 9.04 3.08 16.21
C ASN A 112 9.74 2.07 17.14
N ALA A 113 10.75 2.49 17.89
CA ALA A 113 11.48 1.63 18.82
C ALA A 113 10.61 1.07 19.99
N ALA A 114 9.43 1.63 20.25
CA ALA A 114 8.48 1.09 21.23
C ALA A 114 7.49 0.06 20.62
N GLY A 115 7.50 -0.11 19.31
CA GLY A 115 6.67 -1.07 18.57
C GLY A 115 5.78 -0.43 17.51
N ALA A 116 4.92 -1.26 16.91
CA ALA A 116 3.91 -0.82 15.95
C ALA A 116 2.74 -0.11 16.65
N GLY A 117 2.29 0.98 16.06
CA GLY A 117 1.08 1.69 16.47
C GLY A 117 -0.19 1.00 15.96
N VAL A 118 -1.33 1.68 16.13
CA VAL A 118 -2.61 1.23 15.60
C VAL A 118 -2.67 1.50 14.09
N TYR A 119 -3.42 0.65 13.37
CA TYR A 119 -3.69 0.87 11.96
C TYR A 119 -4.57 2.10 11.72
N SER A 120 -4.36 2.77 10.61
CA SER A 120 -5.23 3.83 10.10
C SER A 120 -6.63 3.31 9.77
N ALA A 121 -7.55 4.22 9.50
CA ALA A 121 -8.75 3.88 8.73
C ALA A 121 -8.32 3.27 7.37
N LYS A 122 -9.17 2.38 6.82
CA LYS A 122 -8.98 1.82 5.47
C LYS A 122 -9.10 2.94 4.41
N SER A 123 -8.34 2.83 3.31
CA SER A 123 -8.48 3.73 2.16
C SER A 123 -9.89 3.67 1.59
N SER A 124 -10.37 4.80 1.08
CA SER A 124 -11.69 4.89 0.45
C SER A 124 -11.63 5.85 -0.74
N PRO A 125 -12.27 5.50 -1.90
CA PRO A 125 -12.97 4.24 -2.18
C PRO A 125 -12.01 3.04 -2.28
N ALA A 126 -12.56 1.81 -2.31
CA ALA A 126 -11.81 0.62 -2.67
C ALA A 126 -11.34 0.72 -4.13
N VAL A 127 -10.16 0.17 -4.43
CA VAL A 127 -9.60 0.15 -5.78
C VAL A 127 -9.53 -1.27 -6.33
N VAL A 128 -9.70 -1.41 -7.64
CA VAL A 128 -9.64 -2.69 -8.36
C VAL A 128 -8.39 -2.67 -9.24
N PRO A 129 -7.34 -3.46 -8.92
CA PRO A 129 -6.16 -3.59 -9.76
C PRO A 129 -6.54 -4.13 -11.14
N ARG A 130 -6.00 -3.51 -12.20
CA ARG A 130 -6.25 -3.89 -13.59
C ARG A 130 -4.99 -3.69 -14.43
N ALA A 131 -4.93 -4.39 -15.54
CA ALA A 131 -3.88 -4.22 -16.54
C ALA A 131 -4.47 -4.37 -17.93
N VAL A 132 -3.69 -4.05 -18.95
CA VAL A 132 -4.07 -4.28 -20.34
C VAL A 132 -4.44 -5.75 -20.58
N PRO A 133 -5.39 -6.06 -21.49
CA PRO A 133 -5.74 -7.44 -21.84
C PRO A 133 -4.52 -8.26 -22.28
N GLY A 134 -4.64 -9.56 -22.17
CA GLY A 134 -3.64 -10.49 -22.72
C GLY A 134 -3.63 -10.47 -24.25
N THR A 135 -2.73 -11.25 -24.84
CA THR A 135 -2.73 -11.48 -26.30
C THR A 135 -3.91 -12.38 -26.67
N PRO A 136 -4.69 -12.07 -27.73
CA PRO A 136 -5.71 -12.97 -28.27
C PRO A 136 -5.15 -14.37 -28.52
N LEU A 137 -5.97 -15.40 -28.23
CA LEU A 137 -5.59 -16.79 -28.32
C LEU A 137 -6.14 -17.41 -29.61
N ASN A 138 -5.56 -18.52 -30.07
CA ASN A 138 -6.04 -19.30 -31.22
C ASN A 138 -6.30 -18.45 -32.45
N PHE A 139 -5.42 -17.47 -32.72
CA PHE A 139 -5.56 -16.59 -33.87
C PHE A 139 -5.37 -17.37 -35.17
N LEU A 140 -6.42 -17.44 -35.98
CA LEU A 140 -6.45 -18.15 -37.25
C LEU A 140 -6.76 -17.19 -38.39
N VAL A 141 -6.17 -17.47 -39.55
CA VAL A 141 -6.40 -16.74 -40.80
C VAL A 141 -6.71 -17.77 -41.90
N SER A 142 -7.80 -17.56 -42.63
CA SER A 142 -8.05 -18.30 -43.87
C SER A 142 -8.22 -17.33 -45.05
N ALA A 143 -7.65 -17.72 -46.19
CA ALA A 143 -7.73 -16.93 -47.41
C ALA A 143 -9.09 -17.11 -48.13
N ASP A 144 -9.58 -16.02 -48.72
CA ASP A 144 -10.72 -15.99 -49.61
C ASP A 144 -10.38 -15.08 -50.82
N ASP A 145 -11.27 -14.98 -51.85
CA ASP A 145 -11.01 -14.12 -53.01
C ASP A 145 -10.89 -12.65 -52.59
N LYS A 146 -9.67 -12.12 -52.67
CA LYS A 146 -9.28 -10.73 -52.23
C LYS A 146 -9.64 -10.40 -50.80
N GLN A 147 -9.86 -11.40 -49.92
CA GLN A 147 -10.26 -11.28 -48.54
C GLN A 147 -9.48 -12.24 -47.65
N ALA A 148 -9.50 -11.99 -46.33
CA ALA A 148 -9.04 -12.90 -45.32
C ALA A 148 -10.07 -12.97 -44.19
N ASN A 149 -10.45 -14.20 -43.84
CA ASN A 149 -11.29 -14.43 -42.67
C ASN A 149 -10.38 -14.62 -41.44
N LEU A 150 -10.63 -13.85 -40.38
CA LEU A 150 -9.87 -13.87 -39.14
C LEU A 150 -10.75 -14.39 -38.02
N SER A 151 -10.19 -15.21 -37.16
CA SER A 151 -10.84 -15.66 -35.93
C SER A 151 -9.85 -15.76 -34.79
N TRP A 152 -10.29 -15.51 -33.59
CA TRP A 152 -9.48 -15.62 -32.35
C TRP A 152 -10.38 -15.83 -31.14
N ASP A 153 -9.78 -16.35 -30.08
CA ASP A 153 -10.41 -16.42 -28.77
C ASP A 153 -10.04 -15.21 -27.93
N ALA A 154 -10.98 -14.75 -27.12
CA ALA A 154 -10.76 -13.64 -26.21
C ALA A 154 -9.65 -13.96 -25.19
N PRO A 155 -8.70 -13.06 -24.97
CA PRO A 155 -7.66 -13.24 -23.97
C PRO A 155 -8.18 -12.95 -22.55
N ALA A 156 -7.28 -13.11 -21.55
CA ALA A 156 -7.58 -12.67 -20.19
C ALA A 156 -7.85 -11.16 -20.15
N THR A 157 -8.93 -10.77 -19.49
CA THR A 157 -9.38 -9.37 -19.36
C THR A 157 -8.49 -8.55 -18.41
N ASN A 158 -7.77 -9.23 -17.51
CA ASN A 158 -6.89 -8.61 -16.53
C ASN A 158 -7.55 -7.55 -15.63
N GLY A 159 -8.81 -7.80 -15.25
CA GLY A 159 -9.54 -7.00 -14.26
C GLY A 159 -10.42 -5.89 -14.84
N ASP A 160 -10.48 -5.76 -16.17
CA ASP A 160 -11.39 -4.85 -16.87
C ASP A 160 -11.90 -5.52 -18.15
N ALA A 161 -13.13 -5.24 -18.56
CA ALA A 161 -13.72 -5.85 -19.74
C ALA A 161 -12.98 -5.42 -21.03
N ILE A 162 -12.86 -6.34 -21.99
CA ILE A 162 -12.39 -6.00 -23.33
C ILE A 162 -13.53 -5.24 -24.03
N SER A 163 -13.23 -4.05 -24.50
CA SER A 163 -14.20 -3.20 -25.19
C SER A 163 -14.12 -3.34 -26.71
N ASP A 164 -12.93 -3.69 -27.24
CA ASP A 164 -12.70 -3.77 -28.67
C ASP A 164 -11.39 -4.52 -29.00
N TYR A 165 -11.21 -4.86 -30.29
CA TYR A 165 -10.00 -5.45 -30.86
C TYR A 165 -9.44 -4.57 -31.97
N VAL A 166 -8.13 -4.35 -31.95
CA VAL A 166 -7.42 -3.64 -33.01
C VAL A 166 -6.80 -4.67 -33.95
N VAL A 167 -7.22 -4.66 -35.20
CA VAL A 167 -6.70 -5.54 -36.26
C VAL A 167 -5.79 -4.75 -37.19
N LYS A 168 -4.61 -5.30 -37.51
CA LYS A 168 -3.66 -4.71 -38.47
C LYS A 168 -3.33 -5.70 -39.56
N SER A 169 -3.39 -5.28 -40.83
CA SER A 169 -2.77 -6.01 -41.94
C SER A 169 -1.41 -5.42 -42.27
N CYS A 170 -0.42 -6.29 -42.49
CA CYS A 170 0.94 -5.85 -42.77
C CYS A 170 1.41 -6.41 -44.11
N ARG A 171 2.03 -5.56 -44.94
CA ARG A 171 2.74 -5.94 -46.16
C ARG A 171 4.22 -5.49 -46.02
N GLY A 172 5.08 -6.47 -45.79
CA GLY A 172 6.46 -6.19 -45.38
C GLY A 172 6.50 -5.45 -44.04
N ALA A 173 7.16 -4.33 -43.96
CA ALA A 173 7.27 -3.50 -42.75
C ALA A 173 6.10 -2.49 -42.57
N THR A 174 5.21 -2.38 -43.57
CA THR A 174 4.10 -1.41 -43.53
C THR A 174 2.84 -2.10 -43.06
N CYS A 175 2.24 -1.60 -41.96
CA CYS A 175 0.97 -2.10 -41.40
C CYS A 175 -0.14 -1.04 -41.51
N THR A 176 -1.34 -1.47 -41.86
CA THR A 176 -2.55 -0.65 -41.87
C THR A 176 -3.51 -1.19 -40.82
N GLU A 177 -4.02 -0.32 -39.97
CA GLU A 177 -4.98 -0.65 -38.93
C GLU A 177 -6.41 -0.64 -39.50
N PHE A 178 -7.20 -1.66 -39.14
CA PHE A 178 -8.61 -1.70 -39.41
C PHE A 178 -9.35 -1.47 -38.11
N VAL A 179 -10.27 -0.52 -38.11
CA VAL A 179 -11.23 -0.36 -37.01
C VAL A 179 -12.29 -1.45 -37.19
N HIS A 180 -12.41 -2.33 -36.21
CA HIS A 180 -13.51 -3.27 -36.12
C HIS A 180 -14.68 -2.52 -35.47
N GLU A 181 -15.74 -2.27 -36.24
CA GLU A 181 -17.01 -1.84 -35.64
C GLU A 181 -17.66 -3.08 -34.99
N PRO A 182 -18.05 -2.99 -33.68
CA PRO A 182 -18.64 -4.11 -32.94
C PRO A 182 -20.03 -4.54 -33.48
#